data_0712cd91cbdf73b137f9604ef5459f8d
#
_entry.id   0712cd91cbdf73b137f9604ef5459f8d
#
_cell.length_a   1.000
_cell.length_b   1.000
_cell.length_c   1.000
_cell.angle_alpha   90.00
_cell.angle_beta   90.00
_cell.angle_gamma   90.00
#
_symmetry.space_group_name_H-M   'P 1'
#
loop_
_entity.id
_entity.type
_entity.pdbx_description
1 polymer ?
#
loop_
_entity_poly.entity_id
_entity_poly.type
_entity_poly.pdbx_seq_one_letter_code
_entity_poly.pdbx_strand_id
1 'polypeptide(L)'
;LRCPLDNQTLLKKEFSMNKEHDSHKDRGDSQAYLEKKKFFDGLLTVYGRKPVLEALQDKATNIHRLHLAESNKSAEILDDIIKLAKAKGAEIVYHNRAALSRISKNSSQDQGVAADLICRGFQTYDNFIAKSTGKKFTLLALDGVSNPQNLGMIIRSACAGNIDGILLPQHGSAQIDPLVIKASAGTVFRAPILRCKNLAEALKAFKTEGAVVCSLYSHAKSTLKEFTPEQSCIYVLGNETEGVSKEVSQLCNESVRIPMNNGVESLNVAVTAALIAFR
;
A
#
# COMPACT_ATOMS: atom_id res chain seq x y z
N LEU A 1 -52.52 -18.81 -17.67
CA LEU A 1 -51.94 -18.15 -16.50
C LEU A 1 -50.67 -18.87 -16.10
N ARG A 2 -49.51 -18.45 -16.56
CA ARG A 2 -48.17 -19.00 -16.22
C ARG A 2 -47.48 -17.98 -15.31
N CYS A 3 -47.10 -18.48 -14.13
CA CYS A 3 -46.23 -17.77 -13.17
C CYS A 3 -44.76 -17.80 -13.63
N PRO A 4 -43.96 -16.76 -13.49
CA PRO A 4 -42.58 -16.82 -13.88
C PRO A 4 -41.73 -17.51 -12.81
N LEU A 5 -40.86 -18.40 -13.24
CA LEU A 5 -39.90 -19.15 -12.45
C LEU A 5 -38.78 -18.26 -11.93
N ASP A 6 -38.52 -18.45 -10.67
CA ASP A 6 -37.60 -17.73 -9.79
C ASP A 6 -36.11 -17.87 -10.22
N ASN A 7 -35.42 -16.77 -10.35
CA ASN A 7 -34.02 -16.65 -10.77
C ASN A 7 -33.00 -17.26 -9.77
N GLN A 8 -33.48 -17.77 -8.63
CA GLN A 8 -32.61 -18.43 -7.64
C GLN A 8 -32.32 -19.91 -7.95
N THR A 9 -33.09 -20.54 -8.85
CA THR A 9 -32.90 -21.94 -9.20
C THR A 9 -31.85 -22.18 -10.25
N LEU A 10 -31.51 -21.17 -11.06
CA LEU A 10 -30.47 -21.25 -12.09
C LEU A 10 -29.04 -21.16 -11.51
N LEU A 11 -28.85 -20.43 -10.41
CA LEU A 11 -27.54 -20.31 -9.75
C LEU A 11 -27.14 -21.55 -8.92
N LYS A 12 -28.09 -22.42 -8.58
CA LYS A 12 -27.80 -23.66 -7.84
C LYS A 12 -27.50 -24.88 -8.73
N LYS A 13 -27.80 -24.82 -10.02
CA LYS A 13 -27.52 -25.91 -10.98
C LYS A 13 -26.13 -25.84 -11.62
N GLU A 14 -25.46 -24.70 -11.60
CA GLU A 14 -24.09 -24.59 -12.13
C GLU A 14 -23.01 -25.01 -11.13
N PHE A 15 -23.35 -25.27 -9.88
CA PHE A 15 -22.38 -25.65 -8.83
C PHE A 15 -22.29 -27.18 -8.55
N SER A 16 -23.03 -28.01 -9.28
CA SER A 16 -23.10 -29.44 -9.00
C SER A 16 -22.65 -30.39 -10.10
N MET A 17 -22.06 -29.92 -11.18
CA MET A 17 -21.49 -30.81 -12.21
C MET A 17 -20.12 -30.31 -12.62
N ASN A 18 -19.07 -30.79 -11.97
CA ASN A 18 -17.82 -31.23 -12.55
C ASN A 18 -16.84 -31.64 -11.42
N LYS A 19 -17.01 -32.86 -10.95
CA LYS A 19 -15.92 -33.68 -10.41
C LYS A 19 -15.64 -34.73 -11.46
N GLU A 20 -14.82 -34.41 -12.40
CA GLU A 20 -14.06 -35.41 -13.17
C GLU A 20 -12.68 -34.83 -13.49
N HIS A 21 -11.67 -35.65 -13.27
CA HIS A 21 -10.27 -35.47 -13.54
C HIS A 21 -10.04 -34.80 -14.92
N ASP A 22 -9.30 -33.68 -14.95
CA ASP A 22 -8.34 -33.55 -16.03
C ASP A 22 -7.21 -32.58 -15.70
N SER A 23 -6.02 -32.99 -16.08
CA SER A 23 -4.73 -32.35 -16.23
C SER A 23 -4.66 -30.80 -16.09
N HIS A 24 -3.75 -30.33 -15.24
CA HIS A 24 -3.24 -28.95 -15.20
C HIS A 24 -2.79 -28.47 -16.60
N LYS A 25 -3.67 -27.82 -17.33
CA LYS A 25 -3.32 -26.86 -18.37
C LYS A 25 -3.39 -25.47 -17.72
N ASP A 26 -2.26 -24.82 -17.73
CA ASP A 26 -2.05 -23.41 -17.41
C ASP A 26 -3.02 -22.55 -18.25
N ARG A 27 -4.24 -22.30 -17.74
CA ARG A 27 -5.18 -21.35 -18.34
C ARG A 27 -4.73 -19.97 -17.86
N GLY A 28 -3.93 -19.29 -18.65
CA GLY A 28 -3.59 -17.91 -18.43
C GLY A 28 -4.85 -17.10 -18.11
N ASP A 29 -4.80 -16.31 -17.03
CA ASP A 29 -5.89 -15.41 -16.60
C ASP A 29 -6.35 -14.56 -17.80
N SER A 30 -7.65 -14.44 -18.03
CA SER A 30 -8.16 -13.60 -19.14
C SER A 30 -7.74 -12.15 -18.94
N GLN A 31 -7.51 -11.41 -20.05
CA GLN A 31 -7.12 -9.99 -19.97
C GLN A 31 -8.06 -9.16 -19.12
N ALA A 32 -9.36 -9.38 -19.22
CA ALA A 32 -10.39 -8.74 -18.40
C ALA A 32 -10.25 -9.06 -16.89
N TYR A 33 -9.86 -10.29 -16.56
CA TYR A 33 -9.58 -10.69 -15.19
C TYR A 33 -8.33 -9.98 -14.63
N LEU A 34 -7.27 -9.91 -15.43
CA LEU A 34 -6.03 -9.22 -15.05
C LEU A 34 -6.25 -7.72 -14.86
N GLU A 35 -7.02 -7.08 -15.72
CA GLU A 35 -7.39 -5.65 -15.59
C GLU A 35 -8.22 -5.40 -14.35
N LYS A 36 -9.22 -6.24 -14.10
CA LYS A 36 -10.05 -6.18 -12.88
C LYS A 36 -9.22 -6.37 -11.62
N LYS A 37 -8.35 -7.37 -11.60
CA LYS A 37 -7.41 -7.62 -10.49
C LYS A 37 -6.50 -6.43 -10.26
N LYS A 38 -5.91 -5.86 -11.31
CA LYS A 38 -5.06 -4.68 -11.26
C LYS A 38 -5.79 -3.46 -10.71
N PHE A 39 -7.07 -3.29 -11.05
CA PHE A 39 -7.91 -2.23 -10.49
C PHE A 39 -8.10 -2.40 -8.98
N PHE A 40 -8.49 -3.60 -8.53
CA PHE A 40 -8.69 -3.88 -7.09
C PHE A 40 -7.39 -3.81 -6.29
N ASP A 41 -6.27 -4.26 -6.86
CA ASP A 41 -4.94 -4.13 -6.23
C ASP A 41 -4.51 -2.67 -6.05
N GLY A 42 -5.06 -1.75 -6.83
CA GLY A 42 -4.85 -0.31 -6.71
C GLY A 42 -5.70 0.37 -5.65
N LEU A 43 -6.75 -0.30 -5.11
CA LEU A 43 -7.60 0.28 -4.08
C LEU A 43 -6.94 0.24 -2.70
N LEU A 44 -7.23 1.26 -1.90
CA LEU A 44 -6.92 1.29 -0.48
C LEU A 44 -8.22 1.19 0.31
N THR A 45 -8.42 0.11 1.06
CA THR A 45 -9.55 -0.01 1.97
C THR A 45 -9.20 0.66 3.30
N VAL A 46 -9.93 1.72 3.63
CA VAL A 46 -9.84 2.46 4.90
C VAL A 46 -11.08 2.11 5.73
N TYR A 47 -10.92 1.97 7.05
CA TYR A 47 -12.02 1.64 7.95
C TYR A 47 -12.04 2.54 9.20
N GLY A 48 -13.21 2.60 9.86
CA GLY A 48 -13.46 3.46 11.00
C GLY A 48 -14.01 4.83 10.59
N ARG A 49 -14.89 5.39 11.43
CA ARG A 49 -15.65 6.60 11.09
C ARG A 49 -14.76 7.81 10.82
N LYS A 50 -13.82 8.10 11.72
CA LYS A 50 -12.92 9.25 11.57
C LYS A 50 -11.97 9.13 10.38
N PRO A 51 -11.23 8.00 10.17
CA PRO A 51 -10.36 7.85 9.02
C PRO A 51 -11.09 7.91 7.67
N VAL A 52 -12.30 7.35 7.61
CA VAL A 52 -13.13 7.43 6.39
C VAL A 52 -13.59 8.85 6.14
N LEU A 53 -14.03 9.58 7.18
CA LEU A 53 -14.40 10.99 7.04
C LEU A 53 -13.22 11.85 6.57
N GLU A 54 -12.04 11.66 7.16
CA GLU A 54 -10.80 12.35 6.79
C GLU A 54 -10.44 12.11 5.31
N ALA A 55 -10.52 10.85 4.88
CA ALA A 55 -10.30 10.47 3.48
C ALA A 55 -11.30 11.12 2.51
N LEU A 56 -12.57 11.22 2.91
CA LEU A 56 -13.62 11.85 2.10
C LEU A 56 -13.50 13.37 2.03
N GLN A 57 -12.94 14.01 3.05
CA GLN A 57 -12.66 15.44 3.09
C GLN A 57 -11.47 15.84 2.21
N ASP A 58 -10.53 14.92 1.96
CA ASP A 58 -9.41 15.18 1.06
C ASP A 58 -9.92 15.29 -0.40
N LYS A 59 -9.64 16.46 -1.03
CA LYS A 59 -10.09 16.75 -2.40
C LYS A 59 -9.43 15.86 -3.46
N ALA A 60 -8.23 15.35 -3.19
CA ALA A 60 -7.48 14.51 -4.11
C ALA A 60 -7.91 13.04 -4.04
N THR A 61 -8.65 12.65 -3.00
CA THR A 61 -9.10 11.27 -2.79
C THR A 61 -10.38 11.00 -3.57
N ASN A 62 -10.35 10.00 -4.42
CA ASN A 62 -11.54 9.44 -5.08
C ASN A 62 -12.00 8.20 -4.31
N ILE A 63 -13.31 8.08 -4.13
CA ILE A 63 -13.91 6.91 -3.49
C ILE A 63 -14.56 6.03 -4.56
N HIS A 64 -14.25 4.74 -4.54
CA HIS A 64 -14.92 3.75 -5.37
C HIS A 64 -16.21 3.27 -4.72
N ARG A 65 -16.15 2.91 -3.43
CA ARG A 65 -17.28 2.35 -2.71
C ARG A 65 -17.23 2.69 -1.22
N LEU A 66 -18.39 3.03 -0.65
CA LEU A 66 -18.60 3.15 0.79
C LEU A 66 -19.37 1.92 1.29
N HIS A 67 -18.83 1.26 2.31
CA HIS A 67 -19.41 0.09 2.95
C HIS A 67 -19.92 0.46 4.33
N LEU A 68 -21.18 0.19 4.61
CA LEU A 68 -21.84 0.50 5.89
C LEU A 68 -22.44 -0.77 6.50
N ALA A 69 -22.34 -0.89 7.82
CA ALA A 69 -23.08 -1.95 8.53
C ALA A 69 -24.56 -1.57 8.62
N GLU A 70 -25.47 -2.51 8.31
CA GLU A 70 -26.93 -2.36 8.49
C GLU A 70 -27.29 -2.05 9.95
N SER A 71 -26.49 -2.57 10.91
CA SER A 71 -26.66 -2.33 12.33
C SER A 71 -26.18 -0.97 12.85
N ASN A 72 -25.71 -0.08 11.97
CA ASN A 72 -25.28 1.26 12.39
C ASN A 72 -26.47 2.04 12.96
N LYS A 73 -26.27 2.64 14.14
CA LYS A 73 -27.20 3.63 14.69
C LYS A 73 -26.89 4.98 14.05
N SER A 74 -27.94 5.78 13.85
CA SER A 74 -27.82 7.16 13.36
C SER A 74 -26.83 7.96 14.22
N ALA A 75 -25.96 8.71 13.55
CA ALA A 75 -24.98 9.58 14.18
C ALA A 75 -24.51 10.63 13.15
N GLU A 76 -24.31 11.87 13.58
CA GLU A 76 -23.92 13.01 12.75
C GLU A 76 -22.71 12.69 11.83
N ILE A 77 -21.69 12.03 12.37
CA ILE A 77 -20.51 11.63 11.59
C ILE A 77 -20.83 10.65 10.46
N LEU A 78 -21.87 9.79 10.61
CA LEU A 78 -22.30 8.88 9.54
C LEU A 78 -23.05 9.63 8.46
N ASP A 79 -23.85 10.61 8.83
CA ASP A 79 -24.60 11.45 7.90
C ASP A 79 -23.62 12.28 7.05
N ASP A 80 -22.58 12.82 7.67
CA ASP A 80 -21.49 13.53 6.96
C ASP A 80 -20.74 12.61 5.99
N ILE A 81 -20.39 11.40 6.42
CA ILE A 81 -19.72 10.39 5.58
C ILE A 81 -20.59 10.06 4.36
N ILE A 82 -21.87 9.79 4.58
CA ILE A 82 -22.82 9.45 3.51
C ILE A 82 -22.98 10.62 2.55
N LYS A 83 -23.13 11.85 3.06
CA LYS A 83 -23.24 13.06 2.26
C LYS A 83 -22.02 13.29 1.37
N LEU A 84 -20.81 13.18 1.95
CA LEU A 84 -19.56 13.34 1.20
C LEU A 84 -19.34 12.24 0.17
N ALA A 85 -19.67 10.98 0.51
CA ALA A 85 -19.58 9.86 -0.42
C ALA A 85 -20.51 10.03 -1.62
N LYS A 86 -21.77 10.45 -1.38
CA LYS A 86 -22.73 10.79 -2.45
C LYS A 86 -22.23 11.94 -3.32
N ALA A 87 -21.70 13.00 -2.72
CA ALA A 87 -21.16 14.15 -3.45
C ALA A 87 -19.96 13.77 -4.35
N LYS A 88 -19.20 12.73 -3.97
CA LYS A 88 -18.11 12.17 -4.78
C LYS A 88 -18.55 11.07 -5.76
N GLY A 89 -19.84 10.76 -5.84
CA GLY A 89 -20.40 9.75 -6.76
C GLY A 89 -20.08 8.30 -6.36
N ALA A 90 -19.80 8.04 -5.08
CA ALA A 90 -19.49 6.71 -4.61
C ALA A 90 -20.72 5.79 -4.56
N GLU A 91 -20.53 4.53 -4.89
CA GLU A 91 -21.50 3.47 -4.60
C GLU A 91 -21.57 3.26 -3.09
N ILE A 92 -22.79 3.23 -2.51
CA ILE A 92 -23.00 2.95 -1.08
C ILE A 92 -23.62 1.56 -0.95
N VAL A 93 -22.94 0.67 -0.23
CA VAL A 93 -23.36 -0.72 -0.04
C VAL A 93 -23.53 -1.02 1.44
N TYR A 94 -24.67 -1.60 1.80
CA TYR A 94 -24.96 -2.03 3.16
C TYR A 94 -24.63 -3.50 3.34
N HIS A 95 -24.09 -3.85 4.50
CA HIS A 95 -23.63 -5.18 4.83
C HIS A 95 -24.06 -5.60 6.22
N ASN A 96 -24.27 -6.89 6.43
CA ASN A 96 -24.27 -7.42 7.78
C ASN A 96 -22.86 -7.31 8.40
N ARG A 97 -22.80 -7.39 9.74
CA ARG A 97 -21.55 -7.18 10.49
C ARG A 97 -20.41 -8.10 10.05
N ALA A 98 -20.71 -9.37 9.78
CA ALA A 98 -19.71 -10.36 9.39
C ALA A 98 -19.12 -10.08 7.99
N ALA A 99 -19.94 -9.62 7.05
CA ALA A 99 -19.48 -9.24 5.71
C ALA A 99 -18.60 -7.99 5.75
N LEU A 100 -19.01 -6.95 6.51
CA LEU A 100 -18.20 -5.75 6.67
C LEU A 100 -16.84 -6.06 7.32
N SER A 101 -16.82 -6.91 8.35
CA SER A 101 -15.57 -7.31 9.02
C SER A 101 -14.57 -8.00 8.08
N ARG A 102 -15.05 -8.72 7.07
CA ARG A 102 -14.19 -9.32 6.04
C ARG A 102 -13.59 -8.27 5.12
N ILE A 103 -14.32 -7.18 4.85
CA ILE A 103 -13.85 -6.06 4.03
C ILE A 103 -12.82 -5.24 4.81
N SER A 104 -13.16 -4.82 6.03
CA SER A 104 -12.28 -4.01 6.89
C SER A 104 -11.06 -4.78 7.40
N LYS A 105 -11.15 -6.12 7.48
CA LYS A 105 -10.17 -7.01 8.13
C LYS A 105 -9.90 -6.65 9.59
N ASN A 106 -10.76 -5.84 10.20
CA ASN A 106 -10.63 -5.38 11.59
C ASN A 106 -12.01 -5.11 12.22
N SER A 107 -12.68 -6.18 12.62
CA SER A 107 -14.04 -6.13 13.19
C SER A 107 -14.17 -5.31 14.48
N SER A 108 -13.09 -5.14 15.24
CA SER A 108 -13.09 -4.42 16.50
C SER A 108 -12.98 -2.90 16.32
N GLN A 109 -12.39 -2.42 15.22
CA GLN A 109 -12.08 -1.01 15.00
C GLN A 109 -12.80 -0.39 13.80
N ASP A 110 -13.51 -1.17 12.97
CA ASP A 110 -14.20 -0.65 11.78
C ASP A 110 -15.39 0.26 12.10
N GLN A 111 -15.92 0.19 13.31
CA GLN A 111 -17.03 1.04 13.77
C GLN A 111 -18.24 1.03 12.83
N GLY A 112 -18.40 -0.07 12.06
CA GLY A 112 -19.47 -0.24 11.08
C GLY A 112 -19.26 0.53 9.77
N VAL A 113 -18.03 0.98 9.46
CA VAL A 113 -17.74 1.78 8.25
C VAL A 113 -16.42 1.37 7.64
N ALA A 114 -16.42 1.14 6.33
CA ALA A 114 -15.22 1.02 5.51
C ALA A 114 -15.42 1.72 4.16
N ALA A 115 -14.34 2.11 3.51
CA ALA A 115 -14.37 2.74 2.20
C ALA A 115 -13.22 2.25 1.32
N ASP A 116 -13.52 1.91 0.08
CA ASP A 116 -12.52 1.60 -0.94
C ASP A 116 -12.17 2.87 -1.70
N LEU A 117 -10.93 3.31 -1.57
CA LEU A 117 -10.41 4.54 -2.13
C LEU A 117 -9.56 4.26 -3.36
N ILE A 118 -9.67 5.11 -4.36
CA ILE A 118 -8.79 5.15 -5.52
C ILE A 118 -7.67 6.14 -5.22
N CYS A 119 -6.49 5.61 -4.87
CA CYS A 119 -5.31 6.42 -4.61
C CYS A 119 -4.47 6.53 -5.88
N ARG A 120 -4.39 7.73 -6.48
CA ARG A 120 -3.68 7.95 -7.75
C ARG A 120 -2.20 7.62 -7.70
N GLY A 121 -1.58 7.73 -6.54
CA GLY A 121 -0.16 7.40 -6.32
C GLY A 121 0.12 5.91 -6.13
N PHE A 122 -0.92 5.06 -5.96
CA PHE A 122 -0.75 3.64 -5.71
C PHE A 122 -0.66 2.88 -7.04
N GLN A 123 0.42 2.13 -7.19
CA GLN A 123 0.61 1.25 -8.35
C GLN A 123 1.50 0.06 -7.97
N THR A 124 1.61 -0.94 -8.84
CA THR A 124 2.59 -2.01 -8.67
C THR A 124 3.97 -1.51 -9.11
N TYR A 125 5.03 -2.13 -8.57
CA TYR A 125 6.40 -1.80 -8.98
C TYR A 125 6.65 -2.04 -10.47
N ASP A 126 6.04 -3.09 -11.06
CA ASP A 126 6.16 -3.38 -12.50
C ASP A 126 5.61 -2.24 -13.37
N ASN A 127 4.46 -1.66 -12.95
CA ASN A 127 3.89 -0.50 -13.63
C ASN A 127 4.77 0.73 -13.53
N PHE A 128 5.45 0.91 -12.39
CA PHE A 128 6.39 2.00 -12.20
C PHE A 128 7.61 1.81 -13.11
N ILE A 129 8.20 0.61 -13.16
CA ILE A 129 9.33 0.29 -14.04
C ILE A 129 8.97 0.62 -15.49
N ALA A 130 7.82 0.11 -15.98
CA ALA A 130 7.39 0.34 -17.36
C ALA A 130 7.24 1.84 -17.72
N LYS A 131 6.84 2.69 -16.76
CA LYS A 131 6.66 4.14 -16.97
C LYS A 131 7.94 4.95 -16.77
N SER A 132 8.95 4.37 -16.12
CA SER A 132 10.20 5.05 -15.73
C SER A 132 11.36 4.74 -16.65
N THR A 133 11.14 4.00 -17.75
CA THR A 133 12.18 3.69 -18.74
C THR A 133 12.87 4.98 -19.22
N GLY A 134 14.21 5.01 -19.10
CA GLY A 134 15.03 6.15 -19.48
C GLY A 134 14.98 7.35 -18.52
N LYS A 135 14.30 7.22 -17.38
CA LYS A 135 14.24 8.28 -16.34
C LYS A 135 14.99 7.83 -15.10
N LYS A 136 15.73 8.74 -14.51
CA LYS A 136 16.36 8.54 -13.21
C LYS A 136 15.32 8.74 -12.12
N PHE A 137 15.36 7.86 -11.09
CA PHE A 137 14.44 7.92 -9.95
C PHE A 137 15.15 7.61 -8.64
N THR A 138 14.57 8.07 -7.55
CA THR A 138 14.96 7.75 -6.18
C THR A 138 13.80 7.11 -5.44
N LEU A 139 14.01 5.88 -4.92
CA LEU A 139 12.98 5.15 -4.18
C LEU A 139 13.41 4.88 -2.73
N LEU A 140 12.43 4.72 -1.84
CA LEU A 140 12.60 4.08 -0.54
C LEU A 140 12.03 2.66 -0.61
N ALA A 141 12.76 1.67 -0.11
CA ALA A 141 12.30 0.29 0.03
C ALA A 141 12.19 -0.03 1.52
N LEU A 142 11.04 -0.50 1.97
CA LEU A 142 10.74 -0.74 3.39
C LEU A 142 10.83 -2.23 3.69
N ASP A 143 11.89 -2.64 4.40
CA ASP A 143 12.14 -4.02 4.77
C ASP A 143 11.86 -4.24 6.26
N GLY A 144 10.67 -4.75 6.58
CA GLY A 144 10.30 -5.04 7.96
C GLY A 144 9.92 -3.83 8.82
N VAL A 145 9.59 -2.69 8.25
CA VAL A 145 9.09 -1.52 8.99
C VAL A 145 7.69 -1.83 9.52
N SER A 146 7.60 -2.32 10.75
CA SER A 146 6.37 -2.86 11.34
C SER A 146 5.57 -1.86 12.18
N ASN A 147 6.18 -0.74 12.59
CA ASN A 147 5.51 0.28 13.37
C ASN A 147 4.67 1.21 12.47
N PRO A 148 3.32 1.28 12.65
CA PRO A 148 2.45 2.12 11.83
C PRO A 148 2.77 3.61 11.91
N GLN A 149 3.24 4.11 13.07
CA GLN A 149 3.61 5.51 13.23
C GLN A 149 4.86 5.83 12.38
N ASN A 150 5.88 4.95 12.41
CA ASN A 150 7.06 5.12 11.57
C ASN A 150 6.69 5.06 10.09
N LEU A 151 5.87 4.10 9.68
CA LEU A 151 5.39 4.03 8.29
C LEU A 151 4.68 5.32 7.86
N GLY A 152 3.78 5.85 8.69
CA GLY A 152 3.08 7.10 8.40
C GLY A 152 4.02 8.30 8.28
N MET A 153 5.02 8.43 9.16
CA MET A 153 6.02 9.49 9.11
C MET A 153 6.95 9.35 7.90
N ILE A 154 7.35 8.13 7.53
CA ILE A 154 8.12 7.85 6.30
C ILE A 154 7.34 8.31 5.07
N ILE A 155 6.07 7.89 4.96
CA ILE A 155 5.19 8.28 3.86
C ILE A 155 5.07 9.81 3.77
N ARG A 156 4.90 10.48 4.90
CA ARG A 156 4.81 11.95 4.94
C ARG A 156 6.08 12.63 4.45
N SER A 157 7.24 12.17 4.92
CA SER A 157 8.54 12.72 4.53
C SER A 157 8.84 12.47 3.07
N ALA A 158 8.62 11.25 2.57
CA ALA A 158 8.82 10.88 1.18
C ALA A 158 7.90 11.67 0.23
N CYS A 159 6.64 11.87 0.62
CA CYS A 159 5.67 12.65 -0.16
C CYS A 159 6.01 14.14 -0.22
N ALA A 160 6.72 14.67 0.78
CA ALA A 160 7.15 16.07 0.86
C ALA A 160 8.53 16.33 0.25
N GLY A 161 9.36 15.30 0.14
CA GLY A 161 10.73 15.38 -0.39
C GLY A 161 10.87 14.89 -1.83
N ASN A 162 12.08 14.56 -2.21
CA ASN A 162 12.48 14.18 -3.57
C ASN A 162 12.48 12.63 -3.75
N ILE A 163 11.35 11.97 -3.41
CA ILE A 163 11.19 10.52 -3.52
C ILE A 163 10.11 10.20 -4.56
N ASP A 164 10.48 9.45 -5.58
CA ASP A 164 9.60 9.08 -6.70
C ASP A 164 8.70 7.89 -6.38
N GLY A 165 9.04 7.09 -5.34
CA GLY A 165 8.22 5.96 -4.92
C GLY A 165 8.68 5.31 -3.63
N ILE A 166 7.72 4.66 -2.96
CA ILE A 166 7.93 3.87 -1.74
C ILE A 166 7.56 2.43 -2.05
N LEU A 167 8.55 1.53 -2.11
CA LEU A 167 8.34 0.09 -2.21
C LEU A 167 7.81 -0.42 -0.87
N LEU A 168 6.54 -0.79 -0.85
CA LEU A 168 5.84 -1.28 0.33
C LEU A 168 5.39 -2.72 0.11
N PRO A 169 6.03 -3.72 0.77
CA PRO A 169 5.61 -5.11 0.65
C PRO A 169 4.27 -5.35 1.34
N GLN A 170 3.51 -6.31 0.80
CA GLN A 170 2.19 -6.69 1.35
C GLN A 170 2.29 -7.43 2.69
N HIS A 171 3.44 -8.05 2.96
CA HIS A 171 3.72 -8.80 4.18
C HIS A 171 5.03 -8.35 4.80
N GLY A 172 5.16 -8.50 6.11
CA GLY A 172 6.38 -8.14 6.85
C GLY A 172 6.51 -6.66 7.21
N SER A 173 5.68 -5.79 6.68
CA SER A 173 5.62 -4.35 7.02
C SER A 173 4.25 -3.97 7.59
N ALA A 174 4.17 -2.82 8.27
CA ALA A 174 2.91 -2.27 8.73
C ALA A 174 1.94 -2.09 7.57
N GLN A 175 0.66 -2.39 7.82
CA GLN A 175 -0.40 -2.15 6.86
C GLN A 175 -0.86 -0.69 6.96
N ILE A 176 -1.38 -0.15 5.85
CA ILE A 176 -1.96 1.20 5.86
C ILE A 176 -3.30 1.13 6.60
N ASP A 177 -3.25 1.46 7.86
CA ASP A 177 -4.36 1.48 8.82
C ASP A 177 -4.67 2.91 9.31
N PRO A 178 -5.66 3.12 10.19
CA PRO A 178 -5.98 4.43 10.74
C PRO A 178 -4.81 5.14 11.45
N LEU A 179 -3.85 4.39 12.03
CA LEU A 179 -2.67 4.99 12.68
C LEU A 179 -1.70 5.53 11.64
N VAL A 180 -1.50 4.82 10.53
CA VAL A 180 -0.68 5.29 9.39
C VAL A 180 -1.31 6.54 8.77
N ILE A 181 -2.65 6.56 8.57
CA ILE A 181 -3.36 7.72 8.03
C ILE A 181 -3.11 8.94 8.91
N LYS A 182 -3.32 8.79 10.23
CA LYS A 182 -3.09 9.85 11.20
C LYS A 182 -1.62 10.31 11.23
N ALA A 183 -0.66 9.38 11.30
CA ALA A 183 0.76 9.70 11.37
C ALA A 183 1.28 10.37 10.10
N SER A 184 0.73 9.98 8.94
CA SER A 184 1.03 10.64 7.67
C SER A 184 0.31 11.98 7.47
N ALA A 185 -0.55 12.40 8.38
CA ALA A 185 -1.43 13.57 8.22
C ALA A 185 -2.20 13.54 6.87
N GLY A 186 -2.72 12.36 6.49
CA GLY A 186 -3.47 12.15 5.26
C GLY A 186 -2.64 12.13 3.98
N THR A 187 -1.31 12.37 4.02
CA THR A 187 -0.48 12.35 2.80
C THR A 187 -0.45 10.98 2.13
N VAL A 188 -0.76 9.92 2.86
CA VAL A 188 -0.84 8.55 2.33
C VAL A 188 -1.76 8.44 1.11
N PHE A 189 -2.85 9.22 1.04
CA PHE A 189 -3.81 9.15 -0.07
C PHE A 189 -3.24 9.62 -1.41
N ARG A 190 -2.14 10.38 -1.41
CA ARG A 190 -1.47 10.90 -2.60
C ARG A 190 -0.01 10.46 -2.73
N ALA A 191 0.49 9.72 -1.75
CA ALA A 191 1.87 9.23 -1.76
C ALA A 191 2.12 8.24 -2.89
N PRO A 192 3.32 8.22 -3.50
CA PRO A 192 3.68 7.32 -4.57
C PRO A 192 4.02 5.92 -4.00
N ILE A 193 3.00 5.15 -3.62
CA ILE A 193 3.16 3.81 -3.06
C ILE A 193 3.30 2.77 -4.16
N LEU A 194 4.43 2.07 -4.19
CA LEU A 194 4.72 0.97 -5.10
C LEU A 194 4.52 -0.36 -4.36
N ARG A 195 3.40 -1.01 -4.60
CA ARG A 195 3.08 -2.28 -3.95
C ARG A 195 3.86 -3.44 -4.56
N CYS A 196 4.40 -4.30 -3.71
CA CYS A 196 5.02 -5.57 -4.10
C CYS A 196 4.55 -6.70 -3.16
N LYS A 197 4.51 -7.92 -3.66
CA LYS A 197 4.24 -9.10 -2.83
C LYS A 197 5.48 -9.48 -2.04
N ASN A 198 6.63 -9.50 -2.72
CA ASN A 198 7.94 -9.81 -2.19
C ASN A 198 8.89 -8.65 -2.52
N LEU A 199 9.57 -8.12 -1.49
CA LEU A 199 10.49 -7.00 -1.66
C LEU A 199 11.73 -7.39 -2.45
N ALA A 200 12.27 -8.58 -2.20
CA ALA A 200 13.48 -9.05 -2.89
C ALA A 200 13.24 -9.26 -4.40
N GLU A 201 12.06 -9.77 -4.79
CA GLU A 201 11.70 -9.88 -6.20
C GLU A 201 11.60 -8.50 -6.88
N ALA A 202 10.96 -7.53 -6.21
CA ALA A 202 10.88 -6.17 -6.72
C ALA A 202 12.26 -5.54 -6.87
N LEU A 203 13.15 -5.68 -5.88
CA LEU A 203 14.52 -5.17 -5.95
C LEU A 203 15.34 -5.84 -7.08
N LYS A 204 15.18 -7.15 -7.29
CA LYS A 204 15.82 -7.85 -8.42
C LYS A 204 15.36 -7.27 -9.76
N ALA A 205 14.06 -7.02 -9.93
CA ALA A 205 13.52 -6.42 -11.15
C ALA A 205 14.12 -5.03 -11.40
N PHE A 206 14.19 -4.16 -10.39
CA PHE A 206 14.83 -2.86 -10.52
C PHE A 206 16.33 -2.93 -10.82
N LYS A 207 17.06 -3.91 -10.26
CA LYS A 207 18.48 -4.12 -10.57
C LYS A 207 18.69 -4.54 -12.02
N THR A 208 17.79 -5.34 -12.58
CA THR A 208 17.83 -5.72 -14.01
C THR A 208 17.71 -4.49 -14.91
N GLU A 209 16.96 -3.47 -14.47
CA GLU A 209 16.86 -2.16 -15.14
C GLU A 209 18.00 -1.19 -14.80
N GLY A 210 19.05 -1.66 -14.12
CA GLY A 210 20.25 -0.88 -13.83
C GLY A 210 20.16 0.02 -12.58
N ALA A 211 19.15 -0.16 -11.73
CA ALA A 211 19.08 0.60 -10.50
C ALA A 211 20.09 0.12 -9.45
N VAL A 212 20.65 1.05 -8.70
CA VAL A 212 21.49 0.81 -7.53
C VAL A 212 20.61 0.55 -6.32
N VAL A 213 20.87 -0.54 -5.58
CA VAL A 213 20.23 -0.83 -4.29
C VAL A 213 21.21 -0.52 -3.18
N CYS A 214 20.88 0.48 -2.36
CA CYS A 214 21.76 1.02 -1.34
C CYS A 214 21.18 0.78 0.06
N SER A 215 21.94 0.08 0.92
CA SER A 215 21.59 -0.10 2.33
C SER A 215 22.18 1.02 3.19
N LEU A 216 21.58 1.24 4.37
CA LEU A 216 22.17 2.07 5.41
C LEU A 216 22.89 1.16 6.39
N TYR A 217 24.19 1.38 6.55
CA TYR A 217 25.05 0.57 7.40
C TYR A 217 26.05 1.45 8.14
N SER A 218 26.13 1.33 9.47
CA SER A 218 26.94 2.22 10.33
C SER A 218 28.43 2.23 9.98
N HIS A 219 28.96 1.10 9.47
CA HIS A 219 30.36 0.96 9.09
C HIS A 219 30.63 1.13 7.59
N ALA A 220 29.66 1.67 6.82
CA ALA A 220 29.88 1.95 5.41
C ALA A 220 30.99 3.00 5.22
N LYS A 221 31.73 2.88 4.12
CA LYS A 221 32.83 3.81 3.80
C LYS A 221 32.31 5.22 3.49
N SER A 222 31.29 5.31 2.63
CA SER A 222 30.72 6.57 2.18
C SER A 222 29.63 7.08 3.12
N THR A 223 29.54 8.38 3.33
CA THR A 223 28.42 8.96 4.04
C THR A 223 27.24 9.20 3.10
N LEU A 224 26.03 9.26 3.67
CA LEU A 224 24.82 9.60 2.91
C LEU A 224 24.98 10.94 2.16
N LYS A 225 25.69 11.91 2.76
CA LYS A 225 25.92 13.24 2.17
C LYS A 225 26.85 13.18 0.94
N GLU A 226 27.88 12.35 0.97
CA GLU A 226 28.89 12.21 -0.09
C GLU A 226 28.44 11.32 -1.25
N PHE A 227 27.51 10.42 -0.98
CA PHE A 227 27.04 9.42 -1.95
C PHE A 227 26.12 10.09 -3.00
N THR A 228 26.60 10.16 -4.23
CA THR A 228 25.86 10.74 -5.36
C THR A 228 25.75 9.71 -6.49
N PRO A 229 24.74 8.84 -6.48
CA PRO A 229 24.57 7.81 -7.50
C PRO A 229 24.32 8.42 -8.87
N GLU A 230 24.98 7.90 -9.90
CA GLU A 230 24.77 8.31 -11.29
C GLU A 230 23.51 7.68 -11.88
N GLN A 231 23.12 6.48 -11.40
CA GLN A 231 21.93 5.73 -11.82
C GLN A 231 20.75 6.01 -10.88
N SER A 232 19.60 5.43 -11.22
CA SER A 232 18.47 5.33 -10.31
C SER A 232 18.89 4.61 -9.03
N CYS A 233 18.39 5.08 -7.88
CA CYS A 233 18.82 4.55 -6.57
C CYS A 233 17.61 4.19 -5.70
N ILE A 234 17.71 3.05 -5.04
CA ILE A 234 16.72 2.55 -4.09
C ILE A 234 17.40 2.44 -2.72
N TYR A 235 17.00 3.29 -1.78
CA TYR A 235 17.49 3.21 -0.40
C TYR A 235 16.64 2.24 0.40
N VAL A 236 17.28 1.21 0.98
CA VAL A 236 16.62 0.21 1.80
C VAL A 236 16.63 0.63 3.26
N LEU A 237 15.44 0.75 3.83
CA LEU A 237 15.21 1.01 5.25
C LEU A 237 14.76 -0.28 5.92
N GLY A 238 15.57 -0.78 6.84
CA GLY A 238 15.32 -2.01 7.58
C GLY A 238 14.47 -1.81 8.84
N ASN A 239 14.17 -2.93 9.48
CA ASN A 239 13.54 -2.97 10.79
C ASN A 239 14.42 -2.26 11.85
N GLU A 240 13.78 -1.64 12.84
CA GLU A 240 14.46 -0.86 13.88
C GLU A 240 15.35 -1.72 14.80
N THR A 241 15.06 -2.99 14.92
CA THR A 241 15.79 -3.94 15.79
C THR A 241 16.74 -4.83 15.00
N GLU A 242 16.24 -5.42 13.92
CA GLU A 242 16.97 -6.46 13.14
C GLU A 242 17.72 -5.87 11.94
N GLY A 243 17.43 -4.61 11.58
CA GLY A 243 18.00 -3.98 10.39
C GLY A 243 17.40 -4.55 9.09
N VAL A 244 18.21 -4.58 8.04
CA VAL A 244 17.86 -5.13 6.73
C VAL A 244 17.97 -6.64 6.76
N SER A 245 16.96 -7.35 6.25
CA SER A 245 16.95 -8.82 6.19
C SER A 245 18.11 -9.37 5.35
N LYS A 246 18.53 -10.62 5.63
CA LYS A 246 19.65 -11.26 4.90
C LYS A 246 19.39 -11.34 3.40
N GLU A 247 18.15 -11.68 3.00
CA GLU A 247 17.78 -11.78 1.60
C GLU A 247 17.92 -10.45 0.88
N VAL A 248 17.41 -9.36 1.47
CA VAL A 248 17.47 -8.02 0.90
C VAL A 248 18.90 -7.47 0.95
N SER A 249 19.63 -7.72 2.03
CA SER A 249 21.05 -7.30 2.18
C SER A 249 21.95 -7.85 1.06
N GLN A 250 21.74 -9.10 0.63
CA GLN A 250 22.48 -9.70 -0.49
C GLN A 250 22.21 -9.03 -1.85
N LEU A 251 21.11 -8.28 -1.96
CA LEU A 251 20.77 -7.55 -3.17
C LEU A 251 21.35 -6.14 -3.18
N CYS A 252 21.77 -5.63 -2.02
CA CYS A 252 22.40 -4.32 -1.92
C CYS A 252 23.80 -4.36 -2.54
N ASN A 253 24.04 -3.50 -3.51
CA ASN A 253 25.35 -3.34 -4.16
C ASN A 253 26.11 -2.12 -3.65
N GLU A 254 25.43 -1.26 -2.90
CA GLU A 254 26.02 -0.08 -2.25
C GLU A 254 25.59 0.00 -0.78
N SER A 255 26.39 0.72 0.01
CA SER A 255 26.06 1.04 1.40
C SER A 255 26.53 2.43 1.77
N VAL A 256 25.71 3.13 2.56
CA VAL A 256 26.04 4.45 3.08
C VAL A 256 25.78 4.51 4.58
N ARG A 257 26.48 5.41 5.26
CA ARG A 257 26.25 5.69 6.68
C ARG A 257 25.78 7.12 6.91
N ILE A 258 25.06 7.32 7.98
CA ILE A 258 24.81 8.63 8.56
C ILE A 258 25.81 8.75 9.73
N PRO A 259 26.75 9.72 9.70
CA PRO A 259 27.69 9.90 10.81
C PRO A 259 26.94 10.25 12.09
N MET A 260 27.26 9.52 13.17
CA MET A 260 26.68 9.73 14.49
C MET A 260 27.73 10.32 15.43
N ASN A 261 27.28 11.12 16.41
CA ASN A 261 28.11 11.73 17.43
C ASN A 261 27.63 11.29 18.83
N ASN A 262 28.43 11.57 19.85
CA ASN A 262 28.07 11.38 21.28
C ASN A 262 27.62 9.94 21.63
N GLY A 263 28.15 8.92 20.94
CA GLY A 263 27.83 7.53 21.24
C GLY A 263 26.44 7.08 20.81
N VAL A 264 25.73 7.87 19.99
CA VAL A 264 24.46 7.45 19.42
C VAL A 264 24.69 6.42 18.34
N GLU A 265 24.05 5.24 18.43
CA GLU A 265 24.25 4.11 17.52
C GLU A 265 23.40 4.21 16.24
N SER A 266 22.17 4.73 16.34
CA SER A 266 21.23 4.79 15.22
C SER A 266 20.21 5.93 15.38
N LEU A 267 19.52 6.24 14.28
CA LEU A 267 18.36 7.12 14.26
C LEU A 267 17.07 6.33 14.05
N ASN A 268 15.97 6.89 14.50
CA ASN A 268 14.65 6.38 14.14
C ASN A 268 14.53 6.27 12.59
N VAL A 269 13.93 5.18 12.12
CA VAL A 269 13.82 4.89 10.67
C VAL A 269 13.10 5.97 9.88
N ALA A 270 12.10 6.65 10.48
CA ALA A 270 11.39 7.74 9.82
C ALA A 270 12.25 9.02 9.73
N VAL A 271 13.12 9.27 10.71
CA VAL A 271 14.11 10.35 10.65
C VAL A 271 15.12 10.07 9.54
N THR A 272 15.60 8.82 9.45
CA THR A 272 16.49 8.36 8.38
C THR A 272 15.86 8.56 7.01
N ALA A 273 14.58 8.18 6.85
CA ALA A 273 13.82 8.40 5.61
C ALA A 273 13.74 9.90 5.25
N ALA A 274 13.54 10.77 6.24
CA ALA A 274 13.50 12.21 6.00
C ALA A 274 14.85 12.74 5.50
N LEU A 275 15.98 12.32 6.11
CA LEU A 275 17.32 12.70 5.66
C LEU A 275 17.60 12.29 4.20
N ILE A 276 17.08 11.14 3.76
CA ILE A 276 17.18 10.69 2.37
C ILE A 276 16.28 11.53 1.46
N ALA A 277 15.05 11.80 1.90
CA ALA A 277 14.05 12.48 1.08
C ALA A 277 14.38 13.95 0.79
N PHE A 278 15.16 14.60 1.65
CA PHE A 278 15.49 16.03 1.56
C PHE A 278 16.97 16.32 1.23
N ARG A 279 17.69 15.35 0.74
CA ARG A 279 19.08 15.54 0.29
C ARG A 279 19.18 16.09 -1.12
#